data_257def3b54399aac93cc866cd8f7d121
#
_entry.id   257def3b54399aac93cc866cd8f7d121
#
_cell.length_a   1.000
_cell.length_b   1.000
_cell.length_c   1.000
_cell.angle_alpha   90.00
_cell.angle_beta   90.00
_cell.angle_gamma   90.00
#
_symmetry.space_group_name_H-M   'P 1'
#
loop_
_entity.id
_entity.type
_entity.pdbx_description
1 polymer ?
#
loop_
_entity_poly.entity_id
_entity_poly.type
_entity_poly.pdbx_seq_one_letter_code
_entity_poly.pdbx_strand_id
1 'polypeptide(L)'
;MATLTQAALPPFVRRAREPRSWPIRPSDIVVVLTAIGLVVAGMWVVHGGLDRLGTPAGLATGLGQITALIGTYLALAQIVLMARVPWVDHVVGSDRLMAWHRRLGIGTITLILAHIVLTTAGWAMSSGSRVVDEFVALNGIWDILIASVGTVLLVTVAVTSIRAVRRRLSYETWYGLHLYAYIGIALSFLHQVTVGADFIGDSLAVAFWVGLYVVTFGLLVWHRVLTPIRVSARHQLRVAAVVPEARGVVSIYLSGRSLEKLPVAAGQFFHIRFLRHGGWWRPHPFSISSAPNGEYLRLTIKDLGDDTHRMMTMPVGTPVFI
;
A
#
# COMPACT_ATOMS: atom_id res chain seq x y z
N MET A 1 18.86 -7.59 48.80
CA MET A 1 17.43 -7.90 48.68
C MET A 1 16.67 -6.57 48.88
N ALA A 2 16.34 -5.87 47.82
CA ALA A 2 15.51 -4.68 47.87
C ALA A 2 14.15 -5.03 47.28
N THR A 3 13.15 -5.13 48.12
CA THR A 3 11.76 -5.32 47.81
C THR A 3 11.25 -4.09 47.02
N LEU A 4 11.10 -4.26 45.71
CA LEU A 4 10.35 -3.30 44.90
C LEU A 4 8.89 -3.35 45.34
N THR A 5 8.46 -2.34 46.06
CA THR A 5 7.09 -2.08 46.45
C THR A 5 6.25 -2.02 45.18
N GLN A 6 5.31 -2.96 45.03
CA GLN A 6 4.25 -2.90 44.02
C GLN A 6 3.45 -1.62 44.28
N ALA A 7 3.76 -0.55 43.53
CA ALA A 7 2.96 0.65 43.57
C ALA A 7 1.55 0.27 43.05
N ALA A 8 0.55 0.41 43.91
CA ALA A 8 -0.84 0.18 43.58
C ALA A 8 -1.22 1.06 42.38
N LEU A 9 -1.62 0.43 41.28
CA LEU A 9 -2.09 1.11 40.09
C LEU A 9 -3.40 1.88 40.43
N PRO A 10 -3.49 3.17 40.15
CA PRO A 10 -4.72 3.92 40.40
C PRO A 10 -5.87 3.40 39.53
N PRO A 11 -7.10 3.36 40.05
CA PRO A 11 -8.25 2.89 39.29
C PRO A 11 -8.74 3.96 38.32
N PHE A 12 -8.09 4.11 37.17
CA PHE A 12 -8.58 4.92 36.08
C PHE A 12 -9.09 4.03 34.95
N VAL A 13 -10.30 3.53 35.10
CA VAL A 13 -11.09 3.08 33.95
C VAL A 13 -11.65 4.34 33.26
N ARG A 14 -10.86 5.01 32.46
CA ARG A 14 -11.42 5.90 31.44
C ARG A 14 -12.20 4.99 30.48
N ARG A 15 -13.54 5.18 30.39
CA ARG A 15 -14.38 4.50 29.40
C ARG A 15 -13.65 4.55 28.07
N ALA A 16 -13.38 3.39 27.49
CA ALA A 16 -12.88 3.30 26.13
C ALA A 16 -13.78 4.18 25.27
N ARG A 17 -13.19 5.10 24.53
CA ARG A 17 -13.94 5.90 23.57
C ARG A 17 -14.68 4.93 22.68
N GLU A 18 -16.01 5.00 22.66
CA GLU A 18 -16.80 4.15 21.77
C GLU A 18 -16.25 4.29 20.35
N PRO A 19 -16.06 3.19 19.65
CA PRO A 19 -15.56 3.24 18.28
C PRO A 19 -16.50 4.13 17.48
N ARG A 20 -15.96 5.14 16.83
CA ARG A 20 -16.72 6.07 15.99
C ARG A 20 -17.43 5.25 14.93
N SER A 21 -18.76 5.15 15.02
CA SER A 21 -19.55 4.49 13.99
C SER A 21 -19.51 5.34 12.71
N TRP A 22 -18.89 4.82 11.68
CA TRP A 22 -18.94 5.44 10.36
C TRP A 22 -20.23 4.97 9.67
N PRO A 23 -21.03 5.87 9.09
CA PRO A 23 -22.25 5.48 8.37
C PRO A 23 -21.98 4.72 7.06
N ILE A 24 -20.70 4.48 6.72
CA ILE A 24 -20.21 3.86 5.50
C ILE A 24 -20.07 2.34 5.70
N ARG A 25 -20.51 1.56 4.74
CA ARG A 25 -20.40 0.09 4.70
C ARG A 25 -19.30 -0.35 3.73
N PRO A 26 -18.72 -1.56 3.87
CA PRO A 26 -17.78 -2.11 2.88
C PRO A 26 -18.36 -2.14 1.46
N SER A 27 -19.67 -2.35 1.31
CA SER A 27 -20.38 -2.30 0.03
C SER A 27 -20.27 -0.94 -0.66
N ASP A 28 -20.28 0.15 0.10
CA ASP A 28 -20.25 1.50 -0.46
C ASP A 28 -18.90 1.80 -1.10
N ILE A 29 -17.83 1.26 -0.52
CA ILE A 29 -16.48 1.32 -1.10
C ILE A 29 -16.44 0.55 -2.42
N VAL A 30 -17.03 -0.65 -2.46
CA VAL A 30 -17.12 -1.44 -3.69
C VAL A 30 -17.92 -0.68 -4.75
N VAL A 31 -19.05 -0.07 -4.37
CA VAL A 31 -19.88 0.73 -5.30
C VAL A 31 -19.07 1.90 -5.87
N VAL A 32 -18.34 2.65 -5.04
CA VAL A 32 -17.50 3.77 -5.49
C VAL A 32 -16.41 3.29 -6.44
N LEU A 33 -15.70 2.23 -6.08
CA LEU A 33 -14.66 1.65 -6.95
C LEU A 33 -15.27 1.16 -8.28
N THR A 34 -16.42 0.50 -8.26
CA THR A 34 -17.10 0.05 -9.48
C THR A 34 -17.55 1.24 -10.33
N ALA A 35 -18.12 2.28 -9.72
CA ALA A 35 -18.57 3.48 -10.43
C ALA A 35 -17.41 4.19 -11.15
N ILE A 36 -16.25 4.35 -10.48
CA ILE A 36 -15.04 4.93 -11.12
C ILE A 36 -14.57 4.01 -12.28
N GLY A 37 -14.57 2.70 -12.09
CA GLY A 37 -14.23 1.76 -13.16
C GLY A 37 -15.16 1.84 -14.36
N LEU A 38 -16.46 2.05 -14.13
CA LEU A 38 -17.44 2.29 -15.20
C LEU A 38 -17.22 3.64 -15.90
N VAL A 39 -16.83 4.69 -15.17
CA VAL A 39 -16.43 5.96 -15.79
C VAL A 39 -15.23 5.75 -16.71
N VAL A 40 -14.20 5.02 -16.26
CA VAL A 40 -13.03 4.68 -17.09
C VAL A 40 -13.43 3.94 -18.36
N ALA A 41 -14.30 2.93 -18.25
CA ALA A 41 -14.80 2.19 -19.40
C ALA A 41 -15.66 3.08 -20.32
N GLY A 42 -16.51 3.94 -19.74
CA GLY A 42 -17.32 4.91 -20.47
C GLY A 42 -16.49 5.92 -21.25
N MET A 43 -15.40 6.41 -20.68
CA MET A 43 -14.46 7.31 -21.39
C MET A 43 -13.90 6.63 -22.64
N TRP A 44 -13.47 5.37 -22.54
CA TRP A 44 -12.99 4.61 -23.71
C TRP A 44 -14.07 4.47 -24.81
N VAL A 45 -15.34 4.23 -24.42
CA VAL A 45 -16.46 4.16 -25.37
C VAL A 45 -16.67 5.51 -26.06
N VAL A 46 -16.71 6.61 -25.29
CA VAL A 46 -16.91 7.97 -25.81
C VAL A 46 -15.79 8.41 -26.78
N HIS A 47 -14.56 7.94 -26.53
CA HIS A 47 -13.43 8.18 -27.43
C HIS A 47 -13.36 7.23 -28.65
N GLY A 48 -14.48 6.62 -29.04
CA GLY A 48 -14.58 5.77 -30.22
C GLY A 48 -13.96 4.39 -30.06
N GLY A 49 -13.85 3.91 -28.81
CA GLY A 49 -13.31 2.57 -28.53
C GLY A 49 -14.06 1.46 -29.24
N LEU A 50 -15.40 1.57 -29.33
CA LEU A 50 -16.24 0.58 -30.03
C LEU A 50 -16.06 0.66 -31.56
N ASP A 51 -15.86 1.85 -32.13
CA ASP A 51 -15.71 2.02 -33.57
C ASP A 51 -14.43 1.37 -34.11
N ARG A 52 -13.42 1.24 -33.26
CA ARG A 52 -12.14 0.59 -33.59
C ARG A 52 -12.29 -0.93 -33.76
N LEU A 53 -13.35 -1.57 -33.23
CA LEU A 53 -13.49 -3.02 -33.19
C LEU A 53 -13.87 -3.64 -34.55
N GLY A 54 -14.09 -2.85 -35.59
CA GLY A 54 -14.56 -3.30 -36.91
C GLY A 54 -13.55 -4.11 -37.74
N THR A 55 -12.25 -4.13 -37.35
CA THR A 55 -11.20 -4.88 -38.05
C THR A 55 -10.41 -5.74 -37.06
N PRO A 56 -9.76 -6.84 -37.49
CA PRO A 56 -8.95 -7.66 -36.60
C PRO A 56 -7.82 -6.85 -35.88
N ALA A 57 -7.16 -5.94 -36.58
CA ALA A 57 -6.14 -5.06 -36.02
C ALA A 57 -6.76 -4.07 -35.01
N GLY A 58 -7.87 -3.46 -35.37
CA GLY A 58 -8.61 -2.53 -34.51
C GLY A 58 -9.19 -3.23 -33.27
N LEU A 59 -9.70 -4.47 -33.42
CA LEU A 59 -10.15 -5.28 -32.30
C LEU A 59 -9.00 -5.53 -31.29
N ALA A 60 -7.84 -5.97 -31.77
CA ALA A 60 -6.68 -6.20 -30.93
C ALA A 60 -6.23 -4.91 -30.22
N THR A 61 -6.09 -3.81 -30.97
CA THR A 61 -5.68 -2.52 -30.39
C THR A 61 -6.72 -1.99 -29.40
N GLY A 62 -8.02 -2.04 -29.74
CA GLY A 62 -9.10 -1.56 -28.88
C GLY A 62 -9.22 -2.36 -27.57
N LEU A 63 -9.13 -3.68 -27.64
CA LEU A 63 -9.07 -4.54 -26.45
C LEU A 63 -7.79 -4.28 -25.65
N GLY A 64 -6.66 -4.04 -26.32
CA GLY A 64 -5.42 -3.63 -25.66
C GLY A 64 -5.57 -2.34 -24.90
N GLN A 65 -6.24 -1.33 -25.46
CA GLN A 65 -6.49 -0.04 -24.81
C GLN A 65 -7.36 -0.18 -23.57
N ILE A 66 -8.52 -0.84 -23.68
CA ILE A 66 -9.42 -0.99 -22.52
C ILE A 66 -8.77 -1.81 -21.38
N THR A 67 -7.96 -2.83 -21.74
CA THR A 67 -7.22 -3.60 -20.71
C THR A 67 -6.16 -2.75 -20.03
N ALA A 68 -5.50 -1.81 -20.74
CA ALA A 68 -4.58 -0.84 -20.11
C ALA A 68 -5.30 0.07 -19.14
N LEU A 69 -6.42 0.69 -19.55
CA LEU A 69 -7.16 1.64 -18.74
C LEU A 69 -7.70 0.97 -17.46
N ILE A 70 -8.35 -0.18 -17.59
CA ILE A 70 -8.85 -0.91 -16.41
C ILE A 70 -7.71 -1.45 -15.56
N GLY A 71 -6.63 -1.98 -16.18
CA GLY A 71 -5.45 -2.46 -15.46
C GLY A 71 -4.78 -1.37 -14.62
N THR A 72 -4.59 -0.19 -15.19
CA THR A 72 -4.06 0.99 -14.49
C THR A 72 -4.99 1.46 -13.38
N TYR A 73 -6.30 1.53 -13.65
CA TYR A 73 -7.28 1.86 -12.62
C TYR A 73 -7.21 0.89 -11.42
N LEU A 74 -7.17 -0.42 -11.67
CA LEU A 74 -7.02 -1.42 -10.61
C LEU A 74 -5.68 -1.29 -9.87
N ALA A 75 -4.60 -0.91 -10.56
CA ALA A 75 -3.32 -0.62 -9.94
C ALA A 75 -3.41 0.55 -8.94
N LEU A 76 -4.08 1.63 -9.32
CA LEU A 76 -4.30 2.78 -8.43
C LEU A 76 -5.24 2.43 -7.28
N ALA A 77 -6.35 1.74 -7.55
CA ALA A 77 -7.31 1.30 -6.53
C ALA A 77 -6.65 0.45 -5.44
N GLN A 78 -5.80 -0.53 -5.81
CA GLN A 78 -5.12 -1.36 -4.81
C GLN A 78 -4.07 -0.58 -3.98
N ILE A 79 -3.46 0.50 -4.52
CA ILE A 79 -2.61 1.41 -3.74
C ILE A 79 -3.45 2.12 -2.67
N VAL A 80 -4.62 2.66 -3.05
CA VAL A 80 -5.53 3.33 -2.10
C VAL A 80 -5.97 2.37 -0.99
N LEU A 81 -6.31 1.12 -1.31
CA LEU A 81 -6.67 0.11 -0.31
C LEU A 81 -5.54 -0.17 0.68
N MET A 82 -4.28 -0.04 0.24
CA MET A 82 -3.11 -0.26 1.09
C MET A 82 -2.52 1.03 1.68
N ALA A 83 -3.08 2.20 1.37
CA ALA A 83 -2.59 3.49 1.86
C ALA A 83 -2.81 3.71 3.36
N ARG A 84 -3.55 2.83 4.05
CA ARG A 84 -3.92 2.95 5.47
C ARG A 84 -4.78 4.18 5.78
N VAL A 85 -5.75 4.42 4.93
CA VAL A 85 -6.78 5.43 5.17
C VAL A 85 -7.62 4.99 6.37
N PRO A 86 -7.66 5.72 7.52
CA PRO A 86 -8.19 5.20 8.78
C PRO A 86 -9.64 4.73 8.70
N TRP A 87 -10.51 5.45 7.98
CA TRP A 87 -11.91 5.06 7.84
C TRP A 87 -12.07 3.82 6.95
N VAL A 88 -11.24 3.63 5.91
CA VAL A 88 -11.25 2.42 5.06
C VAL A 88 -10.82 1.20 5.88
N ASP A 89 -9.71 1.33 6.63
CA ASP A 89 -9.21 0.26 7.50
C ASP A 89 -10.24 -0.14 8.55
N HIS A 90 -10.95 0.84 9.11
CA HIS A 90 -11.97 0.59 10.14
C HIS A 90 -13.22 -0.09 9.56
N VAL A 91 -13.70 0.37 8.39
CA VAL A 91 -14.94 -0.13 7.76
C VAL A 91 -14.75 -1.52 7.15
N VAL A 92 -13.64 -1.75 6.44
CA VAL A 92 -13.41 -2.99 5.68
C VAL A 92 -12.70 -4.05 6.53
N GLY A 93 -11.75 -3.63 7.35
CA GLY A 93 -10.84 -4.49 8.10
C GLY A 93 -9.64 -4.95 7.27
N SER A 94 -8.49 -5.07 7.93
CA SER A 94 -7.19 -5.38 7.30
C SER A 94 -7.20 -6.69 6.51
N ASP A 95 -7.88 -7.72 7.00
CA ASP A 95 -7.89 -9.05 6.35
C ASP A 95 -8.61 -9.02 5.00
N ARG A 96 -9.75 -8.31 4.94
CA ARG A 96 -10.48 -8.13 3.69
C ARG A 96 -9.72 -7.25 2.71
N LEU A 97 -9.10 -6.17 3.19
CA LEU A 97 -8.25 -5.30 2.37
C LEU A 97 -7.09 -6.08 1.74
N MET A 98 -6.41 -6.94 2.51
CA MET A 98 -5.37 -7.83 2.01
C MET A 98 -5.90 -8.83 0.98
N ALA A 99 -7.09 -9.38 1.20
CA ALA A 99 -7.72 -10.29 0.24
C ALA A 99 -8.10 -9.57 -1.07
N TRP A 100 -8.62 -8.36 -0.98
CA TRP A 100 -8.93 -7.53 -2.15
C TRP A 100 -7.66 -7.13 -2.90
N HIS A 101 -6.64 -6.62 -2.20
CA HIS A 101 -5.36 -6.29 -2.80
C HIS A 101 -4.78 -7.45 -3.61
N ARG A 102 -4.80 -8.66 -3.09
CA ARG A 102 -4.32 -9.85 -3.79
C ARG A 102 -5.09 -10.16 -5.07
N ARG A 103 -6.43 -10.07 -5.02
CA ARG A 103 -7.29 -10.32 -6.19
C ARG A 103 -7.09 -9.25 -7.25
N LEU A 104 -7.10 -7.98 -6.86
CA LEU A 104 -6.88 -6.85 -7.75
C LEU A 104 -5.48 -6.90 -8.36
N GLY A 105 -4.45 -7.29 -7.59
CA GLY A 105 -3.09 -7.45 -8.09
C GLY A 105 -2.97 -8.48 -9.21
N ILE A 106 -3.64 -9.63 -9.08
CA ILE A 106 -3.70 -10.63 -10.16
C ILE A 106 -4.38 -10.03 -11.39
N GLY A 107 -5.54 -9.39 -11.21
CA GLY A 107 -6.27 -8.73 -12.31
C GLY A 107 -5.42 -7.64 -12.99
N THR A 108 -4.76 -6.79 -12.21
CA THR A 108 -3.87 -5.74 -12.71
C THR A 108 -2.77 -6.30 -13.62
N ILE A 109 -2.02 -7.28 -13.14
CA ILE A 109 -0.92 -7.87 -13.93
C ILE A 109 -1.44 -8.56 -15.20
N THR A 110 -2.52 -9.31 -15.09
CA THR A 110 -3.13 -9.98 -16.25
C THR A 110 -3.56 -8.95 -17.31
N LEU A 111 -4.21 -7.86 -16.92
CA LEU A 111 -4.68 -6.83 -17.83
C LEU A 111 -3.53 -6.03 -18.45
N ILE A 112 -2.48 -5.71 -17.68
CA ILE A 112 -1.29 -5.01 -18.20
C ILE A 112 -0.56 -5.90 -19.22
N LEU A 113 -0.37 -7.18 -18.95
CA LEU A 113 0.25 -8.09 -19.91
C LEU A 113 -0.62 -8.29 -21.16
N ALA A 114 -1.94 -8.40 -20.98
CA ALA A 114 -2.88 -8.45 -22.10
C ALA A 114 -2.80 -7.17 -22.95
N HIS A 115 -2.73 -5.99 -22.32
CA HIS A 115 -2.51 -4.71 -23.01
C HIS A 115 -1.29 -4.78 -23.93
N ILE A 116 -0.13 -5.15 -23.41
CA ILE A 116 1.12 -5.17 -24.17
C ILE A 116 0.99 -6.12 -25.38
N VAL A 117 0.51 -7.35 -25.16
CA VAL A 117 0.36 -8.35 -26.22
C VAL A 117 -0.65 -7.90 -27.28
N LEU A 118 -1.82 -7.45 -26.85
CA LEU A 118 -2.91 -7.08 -27.77
C LEU A 118 -2.57 -5.80 -28.54
N THR A 119 -1.99 -4.78 -27.89
CA THR A 119 -1.63 -3.53 -28.56
C THR A 119 -0.52 -3.78 -29.58
N THR A 120 0.54 -4.50 -29.19
CA THR A 120 1.64 -4.83 -30.10
C THR A 120 1.16 -5.67 -31.29
N ALA A 121 0.30 -6.68 -31.04
CA ALA A 121 -0.29 -7.47 -32.14
C ALA A 121 -1.18 -6.63 -33.05
N GLY A 122 -1.99 -5.74 -32.52
CA GLY A 122 -2.85 -4.85 -33.31
C GLY A 122 -2.03 -3.90 -34.19
N TRP A 123 -0.98 -3.31 -33.66
CA TRP A 123 -0.08 -2.45 -34.46
C TRP A 123 0.67 -3.25 -35.51
N ALA A 124 1.21 -4.44 -35.18
CA ALA A 124 1.85 -5.34 -36.14
C ALA A 124 0.93 -5.75 -37.29
N MET A 125 -0.34 -6.05 -36.99
CA MET A 125 -1.35 -6.33 -38.03
C MET A 125 -1.64 -5.10 -38.92
N SER A 126 -1.62 -3.90 -38.35
CA SER A 126 -1.86 -2.65 -39.08
C SER A 126 -0.69 -2.27 -40.00
N SER A 127 0.54 -2.47 -39.54
CA SER A 127 1.78 -2.16 -40.28
C SER A 127 2.24 -3.29 -41.22
N GLY A 128 1.64 -4.49 -41.10
CA GLY A 128 2.09 -5.67 -41.83
C GLY A 128 3.46 -6.21 -41.35
N SER A 129 3.90 -5.80 -40.16
CA SER A 129 5.16 -6.22 -39.54
C SER A 129 5.00 -7.51 -38.72
N ARG A 130 6.14 -8.13 -38.33
CA ARG A 130 6.08 -9.19 -37.32
C ARG A 130 5.93 -8.58 -35.92
N VAL A 131 5.21 -9.25 -35.03
CA VAL A 131 4.94 -8.78 -33.65
C VAL A 131 6.23 -8.42 -32.88
N VAL A 132 7.31 -9.17 -33.10
CA VAL A 132 8.60 -8.90 -32.46
C VAL A 132 9.24 -7.61 -32.97
N ASP A 133 9.19 -7.40 -34.30
CA ASP A 133 9.76 -6.19 -34.92
C ASP A 133 8.97 -4.95 -34.47
N GLU A 134 7.65 -5.06 -34.39
CA GLU A 134 6.77 -4.01 -33.89
C GLU A 134 7.05 -3.70 -32.41
N PHE A 135 7.21 -4.73 -31.56
CA PHE A 135 7.58 -4.55 -30.17
C PHE A 135 8.89 -3.78 -30.02
N VAL A 136 9.90 -4.11 -30.83
CA VAL A 136 11.19 -3.40 -30.82
C VAL A 136 11.02 -1.95 -31.28
N ALA A 137 10.24 -1.72 -32.37
CA ALA A 137 9.97 -0.39 -32.89
C ALA A 137 9.25 0.50 -31.87
N LEU A 138 8.22 -0.02 -31.20
CA LEU A 138 7.49 0.68 -30.13
C LEU A 138 8.42 1.06 -28.96
N ASN A 139 9.33 0.18 -28.57
CA ASN A 139 10.32 0.46 -27.52
C ASN A 139 11.43 1.45 -27.97
N GLY A 140 11.49 1.82 -29.24
CA GLY A 140 12.27 2.96 -29.73
C GLY A 140 11.69 4.32 -29.29
N ILE A 141 10.43 4.37 -28.86
CA ILE A 141 9.79 5.55 -28.29
C ILE A 141 10.14 5.62 -26.79
N TRP A 142 10.78 6.70 -26.35
CA TRP A 142 11.32 6.85 -25.00
C TRP A 142 10.27 6.58 -23.91
N ASP A 143 9.07 7.10 -24.05
CA ASP A 143 7.99 6.97 -23.07
C ASP A 143 7.51 5.53 -22.96
N ILE A 144 7.48 4.79 -24.06
CA ILE A 144 7.13 3.35 -24.09
C ILE A 144 8.27 2.52 -23.48
N LEU A 145 9.53 2.88 -23.75
CA LEU A 145 10.67 2.22 -23.14
C LEU A 145 10.64 2.33 -21.61
N ILE A 146 10.38 3.54 -21.08
CA ILE A 146 10.24 3.75 -19.63
C ILE A 146 9.08 2.92 -19.06
N ALA A 147 7.96 2.85 -19.77
CA ALA A 147 6.81 2.03 -19.35
C ALA A 147 7.14 0.52 -19.38
N SER A 148 7.94 0.08 -20.34
CA SER A 148 8.44 -1.29 -20.41
C SER A 148 9.32 -1.63 -19.21
N VAL A 149 10.21 -0.71 -18.79
CA VAL A 149 10.98 -0.85 -17.55
C VAL A 149 10.02 -0.93 -16.35
N GLY A 150 9.01 -0.06 -16.29
CA GLY A 150 7.95 -0.12 -15.26
C GLY A 150 7.25 -1.48 -15.23
N THR A 151 6.94 -2.04 -16.40
CA THR A 151 6.33 -3.36 -16.52
C THR A 151 7.24 -4.48 -16.00
N VAL A 152 8.53 -4.43 -16.29
CA VAL A 152 9.51 -5.40 -15.75
C VAL A 152 9.53 -5.35 -14.21
N LEU A 153 9.47 -4.16 -13.62
CA LEU A 153 9.37 -4.01 -12.16
C LEU A 153 8.07 -4.63 -11.63
N LEU A 154 6.92 -4.36 -12.28
CA LEU A 154 5.62 -4.93 -11.89
C LEU A 154 5.59 -6.45 -11.99
N VAL A 155 6.14 -7.01 -13.07
CA VAL A 155 6.27 -8.48 -13.24
C VAL A 155 7.18 -9.07 -12.18
N THR A 156 8.29 -8.42 -11.85
CA THR A 156 9.19 -8.84 -10.77
C THR A 156 8.46 -8.88 -9.43
N VAL A 157 7.67 -7.84 -9.12
CA VAL A 157 6.82 -7.80 -7.91
C VAL A 157 5.80 -8.93 -7.91
N ALA A 158 5.15 -9.19 -9.05
CA ALA A 158 4.17 -10.27 -9.18
C ALA A 158 4.81 -11.65 -8.96
N VAL A 159 5.92 -11.93 -9.64
CA VAL A 159 6.64 -13.21 -9.52
C VAL A 159 7.14 -13.45 -8.09
N THR A 160 7.74 -12.43 -7.46
CA THR A 160 8.22 -12.53 -6.07
C THR A 160 7.09 -12.66 -5.06
N SER A 161 5.85 -12.30 -5.44
CA SER A 161 4.65 -12.44 -4.60
C SER A 161 3.95 -13.79 -4.77
N ILE A 162 4.32 -14.61 -5.77
CA ILE A 162 3.84 -15.98 -5.90
C ILE A 162 4.25 -16.79 -4.67
N ARG A 163 3.32 -17.53 -4.08
CA ARG A 163 3.53 -18.26 -2.81
C ARG A 163 4.82 -19.10 -2.79
N ALA A 164 5.13 -19.78 -3.89
CA ALA A 164 6.32 -20.64 -3.99
C ALA A 164 7.62 -19.84 -3.92
N VAL A 165 7.69 -18.69 -4.59
CA VAL A 165 8.86 -17.79 -4.60
C VAL A 165 8.94 -17.02 -3.28
N ARG A 166 7.79 -16.49 -2.82
CA ARG A 166 7.68 -15.71 -1.57
C ARG A 166 8.23 -16.48 -0.35
N ARG A 167 8.02 -17.80 -0.28
CA ARG A 167 8.51 -18.64 0.82
C ARG A 167 10.04 -18.80 0.85
N ARG A 168 10.73 -18.49 -0.24
CA ARG A 168 12.19 -18.55 -0.35
C ARG A 168 12.87 -17.23 -0.01
N LEU A 169 12.11 -16.15 0.13
CA LEU A 169 12.62 -14.81 0.42
C LEU A 169 12.41 -14.46 1.89
N SER A 170 13.37 -13.74 2.49
CA SER A 170 13.13 -13.08 3.76
C SER A 170 11.97 -12.08 3.63
N TYR A 171 11.32 -11.74 4.76
CA TYR A 171 10.25 -10.75 4.74
C TYR A 171 10.74 -9.40 4.22
N GLU A 172 11.92 -8.98 4.66
CA GLU A 172 12.52 -7.70 4.33
C GLU A 172 12.85 -7.61 2.83
N THR A 173 13.46 -8.65 2.28
CA THR A 173 13.78 -8.72 0.84
C THR A 173 12.51 -8.64 0.01
N TRP A 174 11.51 -9.44 0.34
CA TRP A 174 10.23 -9.40 -0.35
C TRP A 174 9.55 -8.04 -0.24
N TYR A 175 9.52 -7.46 0.97
CA TYR A 175 8.91 -6.16 1.20
C TYR A 175 9.60 -5.05 0.41
N GLY A 176 10.94 -5.05 0.40
CA GLY A 176 11.74 -4.11 -0.40
C GLY A 176 11.43 -4.23 -1.89
N LEU A 177 11.43 -5.46 -2.44
CA LEU A 177 11.08 -5.71 -3.83
C LEU A 177 9.63 -5.29 -4.14
N HIS A 178 8.70 -5.53 -3.21
CA HIS A 178 7.30 -5.18 -3.40
C HIS A 178 7.07 -3.65 -3.51
N LEU A 179 7.92 -2.84 -2.89
CA LEU A 179 7.84 -1.38 -3.01
C LEU A 179 8.17 -0.87 -4.43
N TYR A 180 8.91 -1.64 -5.24
CA TYR A 180 9.15 -1.29 -6.65
C TYR A 180 7.85 -1.21 -7.48
N ALA A 181 6.74 -1.79 -6.98
CA ALA A 181 5.44 -1.61 -7.62
C ALA A 181 5.05 -0.13 -7.78
N TYR A 182 5.35 0.71 -6.78
CA TYR A 182 5.05 2.15 -6.86
C TYR A 182 5.85 2.83 -7.97
N ILE A 183 7.13 2.46 -8.10
CA ILE A 183 8.01 2.97 -9.17
C ILE A 183 7.51 2.48 -10.52
N GLY A 184 7.17 1.18 -10.64
CA GLY A 184 6.66 0.61 -11.88
C GLY A 184 5.40 1.31 -12.37
N ILE A 185 4.44 1.58 -11.46
CA ILE A 185 3.20 2.30 -11.79
C ILE A 185 3.49 3.76 -12.19
N ALA A 186 4.39 4.43 -11.48
CA ALA A 186 4.76 5.81 -11.80
C ALA A 186 5.46 5.94 -13.16
N LEU A 187 6.37 5.02 -13.50
CA LEU A 187 7.06 4.99 -14.79
C LEU A 187 6.10 4.71 -15.96
N SER A 188 5.04 3.92 -15.70
CA SER A 188 4.03 3.62 -16.72
C SER A 188 3.06 4.77 -16.98
N PHE A 189 3.08 5.85 -16.17
CA PHE A 189 2.14 6.97 -16.34
C PHE A 189 2.44 7.81 -17.60
N LEU A 190 3.70 8.07 -17.88
CA LEU A 190 4.08 9.02 -18.92
C LEU A 190 3.55 8.61 -20.29
N HIS A 191 3.79 7.35 -20.72
CA HIS A 191 3.32 6.89 -22.04
C HIS A 191 1.79 6.91 -22.17
N GLN A 192 1.06 6.76 -21.06
CA GLN A 192 -0.40 6.83 -21.07
C GLN A 192 -0.88 8.19 -21.56
N VAL A 193 -0.24 9.28 -21.10
CA VAL A 193 -0.65 10.65 -21.45
C VAL A 193 -0.08 11.11 -22.80
N THR A 194 1.13 10.67 -23.16
CA THR A 194 1.84 11.15 -24.35
C THR A 194 1.45 10.42 -25.64
N VAL A 195 1.17 9.10 -25.54
CA VAL A 195 0.86 8.26 -26.73
C VAL A 195 -0.49 7.56 -26.65
N GLY A 196 -1.20 7.68 -25.54
CA GLY A 196 -2.52 7.05 -25.36
C GLY A 196 -3.57 7.76 -26.22
N ALA A 197 -4.23 7.01 -27.12
CA ALA A 197 -5.20 7.55 -28.06
C ALA A 197 -6.40 8.25 -27.40
N ASP A 198 -6.75 7.86 -26.19
CA ASP A 198 -7.88 8.43 -25.43
C ASP A 198 -7.49 9.72 -24.68
N PHE A 199 -6.23 10.16 -24.76
CA PHE A 199 -5.71 11.36 -24.08
C PHE A 199 -5.33 12.47 -25.07
N ILE A 200 -5.03 12.12 -26.32
CA ILE A 200 -4.61 13.07 -27.33
C ILE A 200 -5.79 13.98 -27.69
N GLY A 201 -5.65 15.27 -27.36
CA GLY A 201 -6.69 16.28 -27.64
C GLY A 201 -7.81 16.37 -26.60
N ASP A 202 -7.84 15.51 -25.57
CA ASP A 202 -8.83 15.58 -24.49
C ASP A 202 -8.19 15.96 -23.14
N SER A 203 -8.28 17.24 -22.82
CA SER A 203 -7.78 17.80 -21.56
C SER A 203 -8.56 17.28 -20.33
N LEU A 204 -9.83 16.89 -20.47
CA LEU A 204 -10.64 16.36 -19.38
C LEU A 204 -10.19 14.93 -19.03
N ALA A 205 -9.94 14.09 -20.05
CA ALA A 205 -9.37 12.77 -19.84
C ALA A 205 -8.02 12.85 -19.14
N VAL A 206 -7.13 13.72 -19.61
CA VAL A 206 -5.83 13.97 -18.96
C VAL A 206 -6.02 14.42 -17.51
N ALA A 207 -6.87 15.43 -17.26
CA ALA A 207 -7.13 15.95 -15.92
C ALA A 207 -7.71 14.89 -14.97
N PHE A 208 -8.64 14.05 -15.45
CA PHE A 208 -9.20 12.95 -14.67
C PHE A 208 -8.12 11.95 -14.23
N TRP A 209 -7.28 11.50 -15.15
CA TRP A 209 -6.25 10.53 -14.84
C TRP A 209 -5.12 11.12 -13.99
N VAL A 210 -4.65 12.33 -14.29
CA VAL A 210 -3.70 13.06 -13.43
C VAL A 210 -4.28 13.19 -12.02
N GLY A 211 -5.57 13.54 -11.91
CA GLY A 211 -6.28 13.62 -10.64
C GLY A 211 -6.28 12.28 -9.87
N LEU A 212 -6.56 11.16 -10.55
CA LEU A 212 -6.50 9.82 -9.95
C LEU A 212 -5.10 9.49 -9.40
N TYR A 213 -4.05 9.78 -10.18
CA TYR A 213 -2.67 9.56 -9.72
C TYR A 213 -2.31 10.46 -8.54
N VAL A 214 -2.62 11.76 -8.63
CA VAL A 214 -2.33 12.74 -7.57
C VAL A 214 -3.05 12.36 -6.27
N VAL A 215 -4.33 12.00 -6.34
CA VAL A 215 -5.11 11.57 -5.17
C VAL A 215 -4.55 10.28 -4.60
N THR A 216 -4.27 9.29 -5.43
CA THR A 216 -3.75 7.98 -4.99
C THR A 216 -2.40 8.12 -4.28
N PHE A 217 -1.43 8.76 -4.94
CA PHE A 217 -0.10 8.95 -4.36
C PHE A 217 -0.11 9.96 -3.21
N GLY A 218 -0.98 10.98 -3.27
CA GLY A 218 -1.22 11.92 -2.18
C GLY A 218 -1.72 11.21 -0.91
N LEU A 219 -2.72 10.35 -1.03
CA LEU A 219 -3.22 9.52 0.08
C LEU A 219 -2.13 8.59 0.63
N LEU A 220 -1.37 7.94 -0.26
CA LEU A 220 -0.26 7.08 0.13
C LEU A 220 0.77 7.85 0.96
N VAL A 221 1.27 8.97 0.44
CA VAL A 221 2.27 9.81 1.13
C VAL A 221 1.71 10.36 2.44
N TRP A 222 0.47 10.85 2.42
CA TRP A 222 -0.17 11.40 3.61
C TRP A 222 -0.26 10.38 4.75
N HIS A 223 -0.82 9.20 4.45
CA HIS A 223 -1.11 8.21 5.51
C HIS A 223 0.08 7.31 5.83
N ARG A 224 0.96 7.01 4.88
CA ARG A 224 2.11 6.11 5.10
C ARG A 224 3.38 6.82 5.51
N VAL A 225 3.50 8.13 5.22
CA VAL A 225 4.72 8.89 5.50
C VAL A 225 4.43 10.06 6.43
N LEU A 226 3.57 10.99 6.03
CA LEU A 226 3.37 12.23 6.78
C LEU A 226 2.65 12.01 8.11
N THR A 227 1.63 11.16 8.15
CA THR A 227 0.90 10.88 9.40
C THR A 227 1.78 10.23 10.47
N PRO A 228 2.53 9.14 10.19
CA PRO A 228 3.48 8.58 11.16
C PRO A 228 4.54 9.58 11.63
N ILE A 229 5.11 10.37 10.71
CA ILE A 229 6.09 11.41 11.08
C ILE A 229 5.47 12.43 12.04
N ARG A 230 4.27 12.95 11.73
CA ARG A 230 3.57 13.94 12.58
C ARG A 230 3.21 13.37 13.94
N VAL A 231 2.71 12.14 13.99
CA VAL A 231 2.34 11.47 15.23
C VAL A 231 3.58 11.25 16.09
N SER A 232 4.65 10.71 15.51
CA SER A 232 5.91 10.46 16.22
C SER A 232 6.58 11.77 16.70
N ALA A 233 6.58 12.82 15.89
CA ALA A 233 7.11 14.14 16.26
C ALA A 233 6.28 14.80 17.37
N ARG A 234 4.95 14.63 17.35
CA ARG A 234 4.06 15.21 18.37
C ARG A 234 4.19 14.50 19.71
N HIS A 235 4.21 13.17 19.71
CA HIS A 235 4.15 12.38 20.94
C HIS A 235 5.53 12.02 21.48
N GLN A 236 6.58 12.01 20.66
CA GLN A 236 7.99 11.79 21.04
C GLN A 236 8.16 10.60 21.99
N LEU A 237 7.60 9.45 21.59
CA LEU A 237 7.63 8.25 22.43
C LEU A 237 9.06 7.80 22.71
N ARG A 238 9.30 7.36 23.95
CA ARG A 238 10.54 6.77 24.40
C ARG A 238 10.29 5.59 25.31
N VAL A 239 11.22 4.66 25.33
CA VAL A 239 11.21 3.56 26.31
C VAL A 239 11.41 4.15 27.71
N ALA A 240 10.42 3.99 28.57
CA ALA A 240 10.47 4.43 29.96
C ALA A 240 10.97 3.33 30.90
N ALA A 241 10.56 2.07 30.63
CA ALA A 241 10.99 0.92 31.41
C ALA A 241 10.89 -0.36 30.59
N VAL A 242 11.71 -1.35 30.92
CA VAL A 242 11.60 -2.75 30.46
C VAL A 242 11.52 -3.62 31.70
N VAL A 243 10.38 -4.29 31.87
CA VAL A 243 10.09 -5.09 33.05
C VAL A 243 9.97 -6.55 32.66
N PRO A 244 10.79 -7.45 33.18
CA PRO A 244 10.63 -8.87 33.01
C PRO A 244 9.32 -9.36 33.63
N GLU A 245 8.48 -10.05 32.85
CA GLU A 245 7.20 -10.62 33.33
C GLU A 245 7.33 -12.13 33.58
N ALA A 246 8.06 -12.81 32.69
CA ALA A 246 8.33 -14.25 32.79
C ALA A 246 9.59 -14.58 31.97
N ARG A 247 10.02 -15.85 31.99
CA ARG A 247 11.14 -16.31 31.18
C ARG A 247 10.88 -16.06 29.68
N GLY A 248 11.71 -15.18 29.08
CA GLY A 248 11.57 -14.79 27.67
C GLY A 248 10.37 -13.90 27.36
N VAL A 249 9.80 -13.20 28.37
CA VAL A 249 8.72 -12.23 28.21
C VAL A 249 9.03 -10.97 28.98
N VAL A 250 8.92 -9.81 28.30
CA VAL A 250 9.07 -8.50 28.93
C VAL A 250 7.89 -7.59 28.60
N SER A 251 7.58 -6.68 29.51
CA SER A 251 6.73 -5.52 29.26
C SER A 251 7.60 -4.29 29.04
N ILE A 252 7.46 -3.66 27.87
CA ILE A 252 8.06 -2.36 27.54
C ILE A 252 7.04 -1.27 27.78
N TYR A 253 7.38 -0.35 28.63
CA TYR A 253 6.58 0.85 28.90
C TYR A 253 7.12 1.99 28.06
N LEU A 254 6.22 2.65 27.31
CA LEU A 254 6.54 3.80 26.48
C LEU A 254 5.93 5.05 27.12
N SER A 255 6.73 6.03 27.42
CA SER A 255 6.28 7.37 27.80
C SER A 255 6.42 8.34 26.63
N GLY A 256 5.72 9.47 26.69
CA GLY A 256 5.79 10.48 25.64
C GLY A 256 4.99 11.73 26.00
N ARG A 257 4.90 12.65 25.04
CA ARG A 257 4.15 13.89 25.22
C ARG A 257 2.67 13.71 24.87
N SER A 258 1.78 14.25 25.67
CA SER A 258 0.32 14.32 25.38
C SER A 258 -0.28 12.97 25.00
N LEU A 259 0.07 11.89 25.70
CA LEU A 259 -0.42 10.53 25.43
C LEU A 259 -1.93 10.43 25.54
N GLU A 260 -2.57 11.28 26.35
CA GLU A 260 -4.01 11.39 26.47
C GLU A 260 -4.72 11.80 25.16
N LYS A 261 -3.97 12.41 24.21
CA LYS A 261 -4.46 12.82 22.88
C LYS A 261 -4.17 11.78 21.79
N LEU A 262 -3.35 10.78 22.09
CA LEU A 262 -3.09 9.70 21.15
C LEU A 262 -4.33 8.80 21.09
N PRO A 263 -4.97 8.62 19.92
CA PRO A 263 -6.17 7.80 19.78
C PRO A 263 -5.81 6.32 19.78
N VAL A 264 -5.61 5.76 20.98
CA VAL A 264 -5.21 4.37 21.20
C VAL A 264 -6.29 3.63 21.96
N ALA A 265 -6.59 2.40 21.53
CA ALA A 265 -7.46 1.47 22.24
C ALA A 265 -6.68 0.24 22.70
N ALA A 266 -7.11 -0.39 23.79
CA ALA A 266 -6.56 -1.66 24.24
C ALA A 266 -6.73 -2.72 23.13
N GLY A 267 -5.68 -3.53 22.89
CA GLY A 267 -5.66 -4.53 21.83
C GLY A 267 -5.38 -3.97 20.42
N GLN A 268 -5.37 -2.65 20.23
CA GLN A 268 -4.97 -2.05 18.96
C GLN A 268 -3.47 -2.30 18.74
N PHE A 269 -3.09 -2.67 17.51
CA PHE A 269 -1.68 -2.84 17.17
C PHE A 269 -1.11 -1.60 16.47
N PHE A 270 0.17 -1.36 16.70
CA PHE A 270 0.97 -0.33 16.05
C PHE A 270 2.17 -0.96 15.36
N HIS A 271 2.62 -0.34 14.28
CA HIS A 271 3.91 -0.65 13.70
C HIS A 271 4.97 0.21 14.39
N ILE A 272 5.66 -0.38 15.33
CA ILE A 272 6.63 0.30 16.18
C ILE A 272 8.04 0.08 15.63
N ARG A 273 8.83 1.15 15.58
CA ARG A 273 10.27 1.10 15.30
C ARG A 273 11.01 1.69 16.48
N PHE A 274 11.91 0.92 17.04
CA PHE A 274 12.85 1.41 18.04
C PHE A 274 14.03 2.05 17.29
N LEU A 275 14.25 3.37 17.45
CA LEU A 275 15.26 4.12 16.73
C LEU A 275 16.65 3.88 17.36
N ARG A 276 17.18 2.69 17.13
CA ARG A 276 18.46 2.20 17.63
C ARG A 276 19.33 1.67 16.49
N HIS A 277 20.65 1.73 16.66
CA HIS A 277 21.60 1.10 15.73
C HIS A 277 21.25 -0.39 15.50
N GLY A 278 21.21 -0.80 14.23
CA GLY A 278 20.98 -2.19 13.81
C GLY A 278 19.53 -2.64 13.64
N GLY A 279 18.51 -1.74 13.71
CA GLY A 279 17.12 -2.15 13.57
C GLY A 279 16.08 -1.04 13.39
N TRP A 280 16.50 0.23 13.32
CA TRP A 280 15.59 1.39 13.24
C TRP A 280 14.64 1.39 12.05
N TRP A 281 15.00 0.72 10.97
CA TRP A 281 14.21 0.61 9.73
C TRP A 281 13.16 -0.51 9.76
N ARG A 282 13.25 -1.45 10.74
CA ARG A 282 12.32 -2.59 10.86
C ARG A 282 11.09 -2.22 11.68
N PRO A 283 9.89 -2.20 11.07
CA PRO A 283 8.66 -2.03 11.82
C PRO A 283 8.24 -3.36 12.45
N HIS A 284 7.90 -3.32 13.72
CA HIS A 284 7.36 -4.47 14.44
C HIS A 284 5.89 -4.22 14.81
N PRO A 285 4.95 -5.11 14.44
CA PRO A 285 3.57 -4.99 14.85
C PRO A 285 3.42 -5.46 16.29
N PHE A 286 3.10 -4.55 17.20
CA PHE A 286 2.79 -4.88 18.59
C PHE A 286 1.42 -4.36 19.00
N SER A 287 0.65 -5.20 19.70
CA SER A 287 -0.61 -4.79 20.31
C SER A 287 -0.34 -4.09 21.65
N ILE A 288 -1.13 -3.07 21.94
CA ILE A 288 -1.14 -2.43 23.25
C ILE A 288 -1.73 -3.42 24.27
N SER A 289 -0.93 -3.81 25.26
CA SER A 289 -1.25 -4.86 26.23
C SER A 289 -1.90 -4.35 27.52
N SER A 290 -2.18 -3.05 27.62
CA SER A 290 -2.95 -2.47 28.72
C SER A 290 -3.86 -1.35 28.22
N ALA A 291 -4.92 -1.04 28.95
CA ALA A 291 -5.74 0.14 28.66
C ALA A 291 -4.88 1.41 28.75
N PRO A 292 -4.94 2.30 27.74
CA PRO A 292 -4.22 3.56 27.78
C PRO A 292 -4.68 4.42 28.98
N ASN A 293 -3.74 4.90 29.78
CA ASN A 293 -4.01 5.73 30.96
C ASN A 293 -3.61 7.21 30.79
N GLY A 294 -3.01 7.55 29.63
CA GLY A 294 -2.50 8.90 29.35
C GLY A 294 -1.07 9.15 29.84
N GLU A 295 -0.48 8.24 30.61
CA GLU A 295 0.88 8.36 31.16
C GLU A 295 1.87 7.46 30.40
N TYR A 296 1.45 6.24 30.08
CA TYR A 296 2.27 5.29 29.34
C TYR A 296 1.45 4.37 28.42
N LEU A 297 2.12 3.77 27.45
CA LEU A 297 1.63 2.64 26.67
C LEU A 297 2.45 1.40 27.05
N ARG A 298 1.79 0.25 27.22
CA ARG A 298 2.46 -1.01 27.53
C ARG A 298 2.42 -1.98 26.36
N LEU A 299 3.57 -2.53 26.03
CA LEU A 299 3.76 -3.60 25.06
C LEU A 299 4.30 -4.82 25.79
N THR A 300 3.67 -5.97 25.63
CA THR A 300 4.21 -7.23 26.14
C THR A 300 4.80 -8.03 24.99
N ILE A 301 6.09 -8.30 25.06
CA ILE A 301 6.89 -8.87 23.98
C ILE A 301 7.44 -10.21 24.46
N LYS A 302 7.21 -11.25 23.66
CA LYS A 302 7.82 -12.58 23.84
C LYS A 302 9.03 -12.72 22.95
N ASP A 303 10.09 -13.31 23.47
CA ASP A 303 11.28 -13.66 22.71
C ASP A 303 10.98 -14.77 21.70
N LEU A 304 10.95 -14.45 20.42
CA LEU A 304 10.64 -15.35 19.31
C LEU A 304 11.72 -15.35 18.22
N GLY A 305 12.82 -14.66 18.45
CA GLY A 305 13.93 -14.54 17.50
C GLY A 305 14.76 -13.27 17.72
N ASP A 306 15.75 -13.06 16.88
CA ASP A 306 16.81 -12.05 17.05
C ASP A 306 16.32 -10.65 17.37
N ASP A 307 15.29 -10.18 16.68
CA ASP A 307 14.76 -8.81 16.88
C ASP A 307 14.03 -8.71 18.24
N THR A 308 13.19 -9.67 18.58
CA THR A 308 12.49 -9.69 19.87
C THR A 308 13.48 -9.95 21.01
N HIS A 309 14.50 -10.77 20.79
CA HIS A 309 15.59 -10.98 21.76
C HIS A 309 16.29 -9.66 22.11
N ARG A 310 16.62 -8.83 21.11
CA ARG A 310 17.21 -7.51 21.33
C ARG A 310 16.31 -6.55 22.12
N MET A 311 15.00 -6.77 22.07
CA MET A 311 14.03 -5.95 22.80
C MET A 311 13.96 -6.30 24.28
N MET A 312 14.42 -7.52 24.68
CA MET A 312 14.47 -7.91 26.10
C MET A 312 15.37 -7.00 26.95
N THR A 313 16.38 -6.37 26.32
CA THR A 313 17.36 -5.50 26.98
C THR A 313 17.36 -4.09 26.39
N MET A 314 16.19 -3.59 25.96
CA MET A 314 16.09 -2.29 25.33
C MET A 314 16.47 -1.17 26.31
N PRO A 315 17.43 -0.29 25.97
CA PRO A 315 17.82 0.80 26.86
C PRO A 315 16.67 1.79 27.12
N VAL A 316 16.51 2.20 28.36
CA VAL A 316 15.61 3.30 28.73
C VAL A 316 16.04 4.56 28.00
N GLY A 317 15.09 5.36 27.56
CA GLY A 317 15.31 6.57 26.75
C GLY A 317 15.37 6.31 25.22
N THR A 318 15.41 5.04 24.78
CA THR A 318 15.39 4.72 23.33
C THR A 318 14.19 5.38 22.65
N PRO A 319 14.40 6.23 21.61
CA PRO A 319 13.30 6.85 20.89
C PRO A 319 12.49 5.81 20.11
N VAL A 320 11.18 6.04 20.02
CA VAL A 320 10.23 5.12 19.38
C VAL A 320 9.43 5.87 18.32
N PHE A 321 9.36 5.30 17.13
CA PHE A 321 8.58 5.79 16.00
C PHE A 321 7.36 4.86 15.79
N ILE A 322 6.17 5.46 15.60
CA ILE A 322 4.89 4.74 15.43
C ILE A 322 4.14 5.19 14.18
#